data_a95de272ddea68ff3f75b86c480a4a00
#
_entry.id   a95de272ddea68ff3f75b86c480a4a00
#
_cell.length_a   1.000
_cell.length_b   1.000
_cell.length_c   1.000
_cell.angle_alpha   90.00
_cell.angle_beta   90.00
_cell.angle_gamma   90.00
#
_symmetry.space_group_name_H-M   'P 1'
#
loop_
_entity.id
_entity.type
_entity.pdbx_description
1 polymer ?
#
loop_
_entity_poly.entity_id
_entity_poly.type
_entity_poly.pdbx_seq_one_letter_code
_entity_poly.pdbx_strand_id
1 'polypeptide(L)'
;MEVTQANFEHVLPTFKDRLDGCTFLAMDLEFTGLGMNRNLDYYDTLQERYTKLSATAKSFTVSQVGVALFTWDGDCGYQVHAYNFYVFPRPFKSWDKRFTCQASSMTYLAEHNFDFNKFFRDGISFLPLSEKEKIRKAIEEPNERGHISLSKTDKEYLENVKSMVSAWRDGTEQTLELDSANSYQRLICYQALERFPPLEGDHVGFYVEKAVDERNRTFLKLTRASAEEIKSWKDGVQEQKRQELQTAAGFSRVFEMISRAAKPVAIHNGMLDLAYMAENFVMPIPDAWSDFKDCISSMFPGGIADTKYVVHSEFSSLVGNGTSLAELYQRLVTEAETMEGFLDSLGTSAHWKMNFSFAEDSAAYGEAEPGTLAHEAGYDAVMTGCLLAQLLRMLQLKSGEKPALGMEPSLMHGLPHVGRIFVGQSDHPYANVFGEDPVVDRSHLFYLRNLPQNVGISDVKDLCKSCQLGSVGISLLGRDRRIAQVVVQDMSIHSFHDIVRMLRQRCPWPDCHVDSYHSYQEHQLRGPTGKRPGDHVRSPLSASKRPRRAGATADFATQTFAIPPHNKGPVPSSSGGCVLM
;
A
#
# COMPACT_ATOMS: atom_id res chain seq x y z
N MET A 1 -9.80 -7.24 -18.51
CA MET A 1 -9.89 -8.68 -18.08
C MET A 1 -10.06 -8.76 -16.57
N GLU A 2 -11.06 -9.47 -16.08
CA GLU A 2 -11.21 -9.76 -14.65
C GLU A 2 -10.31 -10.92 -14.21
N VAL A 3 -9.60 -10.74 -13.08
CA VAL A 3 -8.67 -11.74 -12.55
C VAL A 3 -9.03 -12.07 -11.09
N THR A 4 -9.27 -13.35 -10.87
CA THR A 4 -9.58 -13.93 -9.56
C THR A 4 -8.64 -15.10 -9.27
N GLN A 5 -8.75 -15.71 -8.11
CA GLN A 5 -7.93 -16.88 -7.77
C GLN A 5 -8.06 -18.01 -8.81
N ALA A 6 -9.19 -18.11 -9.51
CA ALA A 6 -9.46 -19.19 -10.45
C ALA A 6 -8.59 -19.14 -11.72
N ASN A 7 -8.29 -17.94 -12.23
CA ASN A 7 -7.52 -17.74 -13.47
C ASN A 7 -6.14 -17.08 -13.24
N PHE A 8 -5.80 -16.74 -12.01
CA PHE A 8 -4.60 -15.97 -11.68
C PHE A 8 -3.31 -16.59 -12.23
N GLU A 9 -3.07 -17.87 -11.95
CA GLU A 9 -1.83 -18.53 -12.40
C GLU A 9 -1.75 -18.67 -13.93
N HIS A 10 -2.88 -18.72 -14.61
CA HIS A 10 -2.94 -18.75 -16.07
C HIS A 10 -2.65 -17.37 -16.69
N VAL A 11 -3.14 -16.30 -16.03
CA VAL A 11 -2.97 -14.91 -16.51
C VAL A 11 -1.55 -14.40 -16.26
N LEU A 12 -0.89 -14.84 -15.20
CA LEU A 12 0.35 -14.25 -14.71
C LEU A 12 1.50 -14.25 -15.74
N PRO A 13 1.78 -15.29 -16.53
CA PRO A 13 2.82 -15.27 -17.55
C PRO A 13 2.56 -14.21 -18.64
N THR A 14 1.32 -14.18 -19.17
CA THR A 14 0.94 -13.19 -20.19
C THR A 14 0.97 -11.76 -19.64
N PHE A 15 0.55 -11.57 -18.40
CA PHE A 15 0.68 -10.28 -17.73
C PHE A 15 2.15 -9.82 -17.66
N LYS A 16 3.07 -10.73 -17.29
CA LYS A 16 4.50 -10.43 -17.21
C LYS A 16 5.06 -10.02 -18.56
N ASP A 17 4.79 -10.77 -19.63
CA ASP A 17 5.30 -10.49 -20.97
C ASP A 17 4.79 -9.13 -21.47
N ARG A 18 3.52 -8.81 -21.23
CA ARG A 18 2.91 -7.51 -21.57
C ARG A 18 3.49 -6.37 -20.74
N LEU A 19 3.74 -6.61 -19.44
CA LEU A 19 4.37 -5.63 -18.55
C LEU A 19 5.81 -5.30 -19.00
N ASP A 20 6.59 -6.31 -19.39
CA ASP A 20 7.95 -6.11 -19.89
C ASP A 20 7.96 -5.27 -21.18
N GLY A 21 6.94 -5.46 -22.04
CA GLY A 21 6.78 -4.76 -23.32
C GLY A 21 6.09 -3.40 -23.26
N CYS A 22 5.43 -3.05 -22.16
CA CYS A 22 4.68 -1.79 -22.11
C CYS A 22 5.59 -0.56 -21.99
N THR A 23 5.10 0.59 -22.46
CA THR A 23 5.78 1.89 -22.33
C THR A 23 5.61 2.42 -20.89
N PHE A 24 4.38 2.38 -20.38
CA PHE A 24 4.01 2.76 -19.01
C PHE A 24 2.79 1.96 -18.56
N LEU A 25 2.45 2.06 -17.29
CA LEU A 25 1.23 1.48 -16.75
C LEU A 25 0.45 2.48 -15.91
N ALA A 26 -0.84 2.21 -15.71
CA ALA A 26 -1.68 2.96 -14.80
C ALA A 26 -2.25 2.01 -13.74
N MET A 27 -2.46 2.54 -12.54
CA MET A 27 -3.03 1.78 -11.41
C MET A 27 -4.12 2.59 -10.72
N ASP A 28 -5.13 1.87 -10.25
CA ASP A 28 -6.19 2.36 -9.40
C ASP A 28 -6.63 1.29 -8.42
N LEU A 29 -7.21 1.64 -7.27
CA LEU A 29 -7.58 0.70 -6.22
C LEU A 29 -8.97 0.98 -5.66
N GLU A 30 -9.68 -0.12 -5.29
CA GLU A 30 -10.88 -0.04 -4.47
C GLU A 30 -10.61 -0.54 -3.04
N PHE A 31 -11.29 0.07 -2.04
CA PHE A 31 -10.98 -0.13 -0.62
C PHE A 31 -12.22 -0.48 0.20
N THR A 32 -12.00 -1.21 1.30
CA THR A 32 -13.05 -1.47 2.28
C THR A 32 -13.41 -0.26 3.14
N GLY A 33 -12.72 0.86 2.98
CA GLY A 33 -12.98 2.12 3.67
C GLY A 33 -12.00 3.22 3.29
N LEU A 34 -12.44 4.45 3.40
CA LEU A 34 -11.66 5.66 3.12
C LEU A 34 -11.29 6.43 4.40
N GLY A 35 -11.66 5.90 5.56
CA GLY A 35 -11.47 6.58 6.84
C GLY A 35 -12.39 7.79 7.02
N MET A 36 -12.16 8.52 8.09
CA MET A 36 -12.89 9.75 8.34
C MET A 36 -12.03 10.96 7.97
N ASN A 37 -12.19 11.47 6.74
CA ASN A 37 -11.53 12.70 6.27
C ASN A 37 -11.94 13.96 7.08
N ARG A 38 -12.82 13.82 8.08
CA ARG A 38 -13.35 14.93 8.88
C ARG A 38 -12.32 15.70 9.70
N ASN A 39 -11.10 15.17 9.83
CA ASN A 39 -10.04 15.78 10.62
C ASN A 39 -8.87 16.32 9.78
N LEU A 40 -9.00 16.37 8.44
CA LEU A 40 -8.00 17.04 7.60
C LEU A 40 -8.15 18.55 7.79
N ASP A 41 -7.05 19.19 8.19
CA ASP A 41 -6.94 20.64 8.22
C ASP A 41 -6.28 21.11 6.92
N TYR A 42 -6.74 22.25 6.39
CA TYR A 42 -6.16 22.82 5.18
C TYR A 42 -4.67 23.13 5.34
N TYR A 43 -4.27 23.47 6.55
CA TYR A 43 -2.89 23.81 6.94
C TYR A 43 -2.14 22.66 7.63
N ASP A 44 -2.61 21.41 7.53
CA ASP A 44 -1.82 20.26 7.97
C ASP A 44 -0.46 20.25 7.24
N THR A 45 0.60 19.97 7.99
CA THR A 45 1.89 19.61 7.36
C THR A 45 1.74 18.28 6.62
N LEU A 46 2.64 17.97 5.68
CA LEU A 46 2.62 16.67 4.99
C LEU A 46 2.79 15.50 5.98
N GLN A 47 3.57 15.67 7.05
CA GLN A 47 3.67 14.66 8.11
C GLN A 47 2.34 14.45 8.87
N GLU A 48 1.64 15.52 9.25
CA GLU A 48 0.35 15.43 9.94
C GLU A 48 -0.71 14.78 9.04
N ARG A 49 -0.75 15.18 7.78
CA ARG A 49 -1.65 14.61 6.77
C ARG A 49 -1.34 13.12 6.53
N TYR A 50 -0.07 12.80 6.37
CA TYR A 50 0.39 11.42 6.23
C TYR A 50 0.01 10.56 7.45
N THR A 51 0.16 11.07 8.66
CA THR A 51 -0.24 10.36 9.88
C THR A 51 -1.72 9.98 9.86
N LYS A 52 -2.58 10.87 9.37
CA LYS A 52 -4.02 10.61 9.21
C LYS A 52 -4.31 9.56 8.13
N LEU A 53 -3.62 9.65 7.00
CA LEU A 53 -3.75 8.69 5.89
C LEU A 53 -3.20 7.30 6.26
N SER A 54 -2.05 7.23 6.93
CA SER A 54 -1.45 5.98 7.35
C SER A 54 -2.34 5.22 8.34
N ALA A 55 -3.01 5.94 9.26
CA ALA A 55 -3.99 5.33 10.16
C ALA A 55 -5.17 4.71 9.41
N THR A 56 -5.60 5.33 8.30
CA THR A 56 -6.65 4.79 7.41
C THR A 56 -6.15 3.52 6.73
N ALA A 57 -4.99 3.54 6.08
CA ALA A 57 -4.41 2.38 5.38
C ALA A 57 -4.16 1.18 6.31
N LYS A 58 -3.79 1.42 7.59
CA LYS A 58 -3.63 0.39 8.63
C LYS A 58 -4.96 -0.25 9.06
N SER A 59 -6.07 0.49 8.95
CA SER A 59 -7.38 0.07 9.47
C SER A 59 -8.23 -0.70 8.45
N PHE A 60 -8.07 -0.40 7.19
CA PHE A 60 -8.86 -0.98 6.09
C PHE A 60 -7.97 -1.82 5.17
N THR A 61 -8.56 -2.40 4.12
CA THR A 61 -7.80 -3.21 3.15
C THR A 61 -8.21 -2.89 1.73
N VAL A 62 -7.35 -3.24 0.77
CA VAL A 62 -7.65 -3.20 -0.66
C VAL A 62 -8.60 -4.33 -1.02
N SER A 63 -9.58 -4.07 -1.88
CA SER A 63 -10.56 -5.05 -2.38
C SER A 63 -10.41 -5.35 -3.86
N GLN A 64 -10.03 -4.36 -4.66
CA GLN A 64 -9.66 -4.50 -6.08
C GLN A 64 -8.39 -3.72 -6.38
N VAL A 65 -7.63 -4.20 -7.36
CA VAL A 65 -6.50 -3.49 -7.97
C VAL A 65 -6.68 -3.51 -9.48
N GLY A 66 -6.83 -2.35 -10.05
CA GLY A 66 -6.79 -2.11 -11.48
C GLY A 66 -5.36 -1.90 -11.96
N VAL A 67 -4.98 -2.57 -13.04
CA VAL A 67 -3.71 -2.34 -13.73
C VAL A 67 -3.97 -2.28 -15.23
N ALA A 68 -3.66 -1.16 -15.87
CA ALA A 68 -3.74 -0.98 -17.31
C ALA A 68 -2.34 -0.77 -17.89
N LEU A 69 -1.94 -1.60 -18.85
CA LEU A 69 -0.63 -1.58 -19.50
C LEU A 69 -0.78 -0.90 -20.86
N PHE A 70 0.05 0.09 -21.14
CA PHE A 70 0.03 0.89 -22.34
C PHE A 70 1.27 0.63 -23.18
N THR A 71 1.09 0.09 -24.38
CA THR A 71 2.17 -0.20 -25.33
C THR A 71 1.99 0.69 -26.54
N TRP A 72 3.03 1.45 -26.91
CA TRP A 72 3.00 2.29 -28.12
C TRP A 72 2.78 1.45 -29.37
N ASP A 73 1.81 1.82 -30.22
CA ASP A 73 1.47 1.06 -31.43
C ASP A 73 2.30 1.41 -32.68
N GLY A 74 3.17 2.44 -32.57
CA GLY A 74 4.03 2.89 -33.66
C GLY A 74 3.38 3.89 -34.61
N ASP A 75 2.09 4.23 -34.43
CA ASP A 75 1.37 5.21 -35.23
C ASP A 75 1.01 6.46 -34.40
N CYS A 76 -0.12 6.55 -33.79
CA CYS A 76 -0.48 7.71 -32.96
C CYS A 76 -1.30 7.32 -31.72
N GLY A 77 -1.07 6.12 -31.21
CA GLY A 77 -1.83 5.59 -30.10
C GLY A 77 -1.12 4.56 -29.25
N TYR A 78 -1.90 4.03 -28.34
CA TYR A 78 -1.47 2.94 -27.46
C TYR A 78 -2.40 1.76 -27.57
N GLN A 79 -1.83 0.55 -27.61
CA GLN A 79 -2.56 -0.66 -27.31
C GLN A 79 -2.67 -0.81 -25.80
N VAL A 80 -3.90 -1.05 -25.31
CA VAL A 80 -4.25 -1.11 -23.89
C VAL A 80 -4.59 -2.56 -23.51
N HIS A 81 -3.93 -3.06 -22.47
CA HIS A 81 -4.27 -4.31 -21.80
C HIS A 81 -4.66 -4.01 -20.35
N ALA A 82 -5.92 -4.22 -19.99
CA ALA A 82 -6.44 -3.88 -18.68
C ALA A 82 -6.81 -5.11 -17.86
N TYR A 83 -6.45 -5.08 -16.58
CA TYR A 83 -6.67 -6.14 -15.61
C TYR A 83 -7.38 -5.58 -14.39
N ASN A 84 -8.40 -6.28 -13.92
CA ASN A 84 -9.09 -5.98 -12.68
C ASN A 84 -8.93 -7.16 -11.71
N PHE A 85 -8.04 -7.02 -10.72
CA PHE A 85 -7.71 -8.07 -9.76
C PHE A 85 -8.58 -7.93 -8.51
N TYR A 86 -9.42 -8.91 -8.21
CA TYR A 86 -10.02 -9.05 -6.89
C TYR A 86 -8.99 -9.63 -5.92
N VAL A 87 -8.73 -8.95 -4.80
CA VAL A 87 -7.70 -9.34 -3.84
C VAL A 87 -8.27 -9.48 -2.43
N PHE A 88 -7.84 -10.49 -1.68
CA PHE A 88 -8.32 -10.74 -0.32
C PHE A 88 -7.18 -11.23 0.59
N PRO A 89 -7.00 -10.67 1.82
CA PRO A 89 -5.95 -11.07 2.74
C PRO A 89 -6.28 -12.43 3.39
N ARG A 90 -5.94 -13.53 2.70
CA ARG A 90 -6.20 -14.88 3.24
C ARG A 90 -5.19 -15.22 4.34
N PRO A 91 -5.64 -15.81 5.47
CA PRO A 91 -4.76 -16.26 6.53
C PRO A 91 -3.72 -17.26 6.01
N PHE A 92 -2.48 -17.09 6.43
CA PHE A 92 -1.39 -18.02 6.11
C PHE A 92 -0.39 -18.13 7.27
N LYS A 93 -0.27 -19.32 7.85
CA LYS A 93 0.56 -19.60 9.04
C LYS A 93 0.20 -18.67 10.21
N SER A 94 1.12 -17.83 10.67
CA SER A 94 0.91 -16.86 11.76
C SER A 94 0.36 -15.53 11.27
N TRP A 95 0.31 -15.30 9.95
CA TRP A 95 -0.23 -14.07 9.39
C TRP A 95 -1.74 -14.17 9.19
N ASP A 96 -2.47 -13.34 9.91
CA ASP A 96 -3.93 -13.22 9.85
C ASP A 96 -4.29 -11.74 9.98
N LYS A 97 -4.52 -11.07 8.84
CA LYS A 97 -4.79 -9.64 8.81
C LYS A 97 -6.20 -9.34 9.30
N ARG A 98 -6.30 -8.52 10.35
CA ARG A 98 -7.56 -7.92 10.78
C ARG A 98 -7.75 -6.58 10.07
N PHE A 99 -8.92 -6.35 9.51
CA PHE A 99 -9.29 -5.11 8.87
C PHE A 99 -10.75 -4.77 9.18
N THR A 100 -11.13 -3.50 8.97
CA THR A 100 -12.49 -3.01 9.13
C THR A 100 -13.14 -2.72 7.78
N CYS A 101 -14.47 -2.64 7.77
CA CYS A 101 -15.24 -2.16 6.62
C CYS A 101 -15.99 -0.90 7.04
N GLN A 102 -15.96 0.14 6.22
CA GLN A 102 -16.72 1.36 6.42
C GLN A 102 -18.06 1.25 5.70
N ALA A 103 -19.17 1.36 6.42
CA ALA A 103 -20.49 1.14 5.86
C ALA A 103 -20.77 1.99 4.61
N SER A 104 -20.39 3.27 4.63
CA SER A 104 -20.56 4.15 3.47
C SER A 104 -19.78 3.69 2.25
N SER A 105 -18.53 3.19 2.43
CA SER A 105 -17.74 2.64 1.33
C SER A 105 -18.34 1.35 0.79
N MET A 106 -18.84 0.47 1.68
CA MET A 106 -19.51 -0.76 1.24
C MET A 106 -20.80 -0.48 0.48
N THR A 107 -21.61 0.50 0.93
CA THR A 107 -22.81 0.93 0.21
C THR A 107 -22.45 1.48 -1.17
N TYR A 108 -21.44 2.34 -1.22
CA TYR A 108 -20.96 2.92 -2.46
C TYR A 108 -20.49 1.86 -3.46
N LEU A 109 -19.67 0.90 -3.04
CA LEU A 109 -19.23 -0.21 -3.88
C LEU A 109 -20.40 -1.05 -4.38
N ALA A 110 -21.42 -1.31 -3.52
CA ALA A 110 -22.62 -2.05 -3.90
C ALA A 110 -23.45 -1.31 -4.97
N GLU A 111 -23.57 0.01 -4.87
CA GLU A 111 -24.26 0.85 -5.85
C GLU A 111 -23.54 0.90 -7.21
N HIS A 112 -22.22 0.60 -7.22
CA HIS A 112 -21.40 0.51 -8.43
C HIS A 112 -21.11 -0.95 -8.86
N ASN A 113 -22.02 -1.87 -8.53
CA ASN A 113 -21.98 -3.28 -8.97
C ASN A 113 -20.75 -4.08 -8.52
N PHE A 114 -20.07 -3.68 -7.45
CA PHE A 114 -18.96 -4.46 -6.88
C PHE A 114 -19.45 -5.82 -6.38
N ASP A 115 -18.79 -6.89 -6.82
CA ASP A 115 -19.15 -8.26 -6.42
C ASP A 115 -18.42 -8.68 -5.13
N PHE A 116 -19.09 -8.51 -3.99
CA PHE A 116 -18.57 -8.93 -2.69
C PHE A 116 -18.33 -10.44 -2.58
N ASN A 117 -19.07 -11.28 -3.33
CA ASN A 117 -18.82 -12.72 -3.33
C ASN A 117 -17.48 -13.04 -3.98
N LYS A 118 -17.14 -12.38 -5.09
CA LYS A 118 -15.82 -12.50 -5.71
C LYS A 118 -14.73 -12.03 -4.75
N PHE A 119 -14.92 -10.89 -4.08
CA PHE A 119 -13.96 -10.40 -3.10
C PHE A 119 -13.66 -11.45 -2.02
N PHE A 120 -14.68 -11.96 -1.33
CA PHE A 120 -14.48 -12.88 -0.20
C PHE A 120 -14.10 -14.31 -0.62
N ARG A 121 -14.71 -14.85 -1.68
CA ARG A 121 -14.54 -16.26 -2.09
C ARG A 121 -13.41 -16.43 -3.08
N ASP A 122 -13.34 -15.55 -4.08
CA ASP A 122 -12.52 -15.73 -5.26
C ASP A 122 -11.34 -14.76 -5.30
N GLY A 123 -11.24 -13.83 -4.32
CA GLY A 123 -10.15 -12.88 -4.21
C GLY A 123 -8.80 -13.57 -4.10
N ILE A 124 -7.85 -13.10 -4.89
CA ILE A 124 -6.45 -13.56 -4.90
C ILE A 124 -5.83 -13.22 -3.55
N SER A 125 -5.17 -14.20 -2.93
CA SER A 125 -4.43 -13.96 -1.69
C SER A 125 -3.31 -12.93 -1.89
N PHE A 126 -2.87 -12.31 -0.80
CA PHE A 126 -1.65 -11.52 -0.78
C PHE A 126 -0.99 -11.58 0.60
N LEU A 127 0.32 -11.39 0.63
CA LEU A 127 1.14 -11.18 1.82
C LEU A 127 2.04 -9.97 1.57
N PRO A 128 2.21 -9.06 2.52
CA PRO A 128 3.25 -8.04 2.39
C PRO A 128 4.60 -8.69 2.09
N LEU A 129 5.40 -8.10 1.19
CA LEU A 129 6.71 -8.65 0.80
C LEU A 129 7.63 -8.84 2.02
N SER A 130 7.53 -7.96 3.01
CA SER A 130 8.26 -8.09 4.29
C SER A 130 7.87 -9.34 5.07
N GLU A 131 6.60 -9.72 5.05
CA GLU A 131 6.12 -10.93 5.72
C GLU A 131 6.45 -12.19 4.93
N LYS A 132 6.30 -12.14 3.60
CA LYS A 132 6.77 -13.18 2.67
C LYS A 132 8.24 -13.52 2.94
N GLU A 133 9.09 -12.50 3.09
CA GLU A 133 10.53 -12.69 3.34
C GLU A 133 10.82 -13.30 4.71
N LYS A 134 10.10 -12.91 5.77
CA LYS A 134 10.23 -13.52 7.10
C LYS A 134 9.86 -15.00 7.06
N ILE A 135 8.76 -15.34 6.38
CA ILE A 135 8.30 -16.73 6.26
C ILE A 135 9.28 -17.53 5.39
N ARG A 136 9.81 -16.95 4.31
CA ARG A 136 10.83 -17.58 3.48
C ARG A 136 12.08 -17.98 4.31
N LYS A 137 12.62 -17.02 5.07
CA LYS A 137 13.76 -17.28 5.97
C LYS A 137 13.46 -18.39 6.98
N ALA A 138 12.27 -18.39 7.57
CA ALA A 138 11.86 -19.45 8.50
C ALA A 138 11.70 -20.84 7.83
N ILE A 139 11.49 -20.91 6.53
CA ILE A 139 11.47 -22.15 5.75
C ILE A 139 12.91 -22.62 5.47
N GLU A 140 13.79 -21.70 5.09
CA GLU A 140 15.17 -22.00 4.68
C GLU A 140 16.11 -22.26 5.88
N GLU A 141 15.88 -21.57 7.01
CA GLU A 141 16.69 -21.63 8.23
C GLU A 141 15.87 -22.13 9.43
N PRO A 142 15.39 -23.38 9.41
CA PRO A 142 14.49 -23.90 10.44
C PRO A 142 15.16 -24.05 11.84
N ASN A 143 16.49 -23.99 11.92
CA ASN A 143 17.24 -24.25 13.15
C ASN A 143 17.32 -23.08 14.13
N GLU A 144 16.85 -21.89 13.78
CA GLU A 144 16.76 -20.74 14.71
C GLU A 144 15.53 -20.78 15.64
N ARG A 145 14.73 -21.85 15.57
CA ARG A 145 13.61 -22.01 16.50
C ARG A 145 14.14 -22.18 17.91
N GLY A 146 13.87 -21.20 18.76
CA GLY A 146 14.28 -21.18 20.16
C GLY A 146 13.89 -22.47 20.88
N HIS A 147 14.71 -22.88 21.88
CA HIS A 147 14.43 -24.03 22.72
C HIS A 147 13.07 -23.89 23.41
N ILE A 148 12.17 -24.84 23.14
CA ILE A 148 10.91 -24.95 23.87
C ILE A 148 11.25 -25.40 25.30
N SER A 149 10.78 -24.64 26.27
CA SER A 149 10.87 -25.07 27.68
C SER A 149 9.88 -26.19 27.93
N LEU A 150 10.39 -27.40 28.20
CA LEU A 150 9.60 -28.61 28.39
C LEU A 150 9.17 -28.75 29.86
N SER A 151 7.88 -28.99 30.07
CA SER A 151 7.34 -29.39 31.36
C SER A 151 7.85 -30.80 31.76
N LYS A 152 7.62 -31.19 33.02
CA LYS A 152 7.97 -32.56 33.49
C LYS A 152 7.22 -33.62 32.67
N THR A 153 5.95 -33.41 32.42
CA THR A 153 5.09 -34.32 31.63
C THR A 153 5.56 -34.42 30.17
N ASP A 154 6.02 -33.31 29.58
CA ASP A 154 6.55 -33.32 28.21
C ASP A 154 7.86 -34.13 28.13
N LYS A 155 8.71 -34.03 29.15
CA LYS A 155 9.96 -34.82 29.22
C LYS A 155 9.64 -36.30 29.33
N GLU A 156 8.72 -36.71 30.21
CA GLU A 156 8.28 -38.10 30.36
C GLU A 156 7.67 -38.63 29.03
N TYR A 157 6.85 -37.84 28.35
CA TYR A 157 6.33 -38.19 27.05
C TYR A 157 7.43 -38.39 26.00
N LEU A 158 8.40 -37.48 25.92
CA LEU A 158 9.50 -37.58 24.96
C LEU A 158 10.44 -38.75 25.28
N GLU A 159 10.66 -39.11 26.54
CA GLU A 159 11.44 -40.33 26.91
C GLU A 159 10.71 -41.59 26.44
N ASN A 160 9.38 -41.66 26.54
CA ASN A 160 8.60 -42.75 25.96
C ASN A 160 8.76 -42.83 24.45
N VAL A 161 8.64 -41.69 23.75
CA VAL A 161 8.84 -41.62 22.29
C VAL A 161 10.24 -42.10 21.91
N LYS A 162 11.27 -41.65 22.63
CA LYS A 162 12.65 -42.10 22.39
C LYS A 162 12.81 -43.59 22.57
N SER A 163 12.22 -44.16 23.63
CA SER A 163 12.26 -45.62 23.89
C SER A 163 11.59 -46.40 22.75
N MET A 164 10.43 -45.94 22.27
CA MET A 164 9.72 -46.55 21.11
C MET A 164 10.58 -46.49 19.84
N VAL A 165 11.19 -45.34 19.55
CA VAL A 165 12.04 -45.15 18.37
C VAL A 165 13.30 -46.01 18.48
N SER A 166 13.92 -46.14 19.67
CA SER A 166 15.07 -47.00 19.88
C SER A 166 14.71 -48.47 19.65
N ALA A 167 13.61 -48.94 20.24
CA ALA A 167 13.14 -50.33 20.03
C ALA A 167 12.82 -50.62 18.57
N TRP A 168 12.19 -49.66 17.85
CA TRP A 168 11.92 -49.78 16.43
C TRP A 168 13.22 -49.81 15.60
N ARG A 169 14.25 -49.05 15.99
CA ARG A 169 15.58 -49.07 15.33
C ARG A 169 16.21 -50.43 15.35
N ASP A 170 16.09 -51.15 16.47
CA ASP A 170 16.67 -52.49 16.67
C ASP A 170 15.83 -53.58 15.95
N GLY A 171 14.61 -53.28 15.52
CA GLY A 171 13.72 -54.15 14.79
C GLY A 171 13.90 -54.11 13.27
N THR A 172 13.07 -54.85 12.55
CA THR A 172 13.06 -54.96 11.06
C THR A 172 11.93 -54.22 10.39
N GLU A 173 11.04 -53.58 11.15
CA GLU A 173 9.87 -52.92 10.62
C GLU A 173 10.24 -51.66 9.83
N GLN A 174 9.62 -51.48 8.66
CA GLN A 174 9.91 -50.35 7.75
C GLN A 174 9.37 -49.02 8.29
N THR A 175 8.30 -49.03 9.05
CA THR A 175 7.63 -47.82 9.55
C THR A 175 7.30 -47.93 11.03
N LEU A 176 7.24 -46.77 11.71
CA LEU A 176 6.76 -46.64 13.09
C LEU A 176 5.73 -45.51 13.15
N GLU A 177 4.61 -45.78 13.78
CA GLU A 177 3.56 -44.79 14.03
C GLU A 177 3.63 -44.32 15.48
N LEU A 178 3.69 -42.99 15.66
CA LEU A 178 3.71 -42.35 16.98
C LEU A 178 2.44 -41.55 17.17
N ASP A 179 1.60 -41.98 18.11
CA ASP A 179 0.40 -41.22 18.49
C ASP A 179 0.78 -39.89 19.12
N SER A 180 0.11 -38.85 18.71
CA SER A 180 0.27 -37.50 19.25
C SER A 180 -1.08 -36.83 19.45
N ALA A 181 -1.40 -36.46 20.70
CA ALA A 181 -2.71 -35.93 21.05
C ALA A 181 -2.99 -34.52 20.47
N ASN A 182 -1.94 -33.73 20.23
CA ASN A 182 -2.09 -32.35 19.78
C ASN A 182 -0.88 -31.85 18.98
N SER A 183 -1.03 -30.67 18.38
CA SER A 183 0.02 -30.03 17.56
C SER A 183 1.30 -29.69 18.33
N TYR A 184 1.19 -29.38 19.62
CA TYR A 184 2.34 -29.10 20.47
C TYR A 184 3.18 -30.37 20.70
N GLN A 185 2.56 -31.50 21.02
CA GLN A 185 3.29 -32.79 21.16
C GLN A 185 3.99 -33.17 19.85
N ARG A 186 3.35 -32.98 18.70
CA ARG A 186 4.01 -33.20 17.40
C ARG A 186 5.25 -32.33 17.24
N LEU A 187 5.14 -31.06 17.60
CA LEU A 187 6.27 -30.12 17.50
C LEU A 187 7.47 -30.52 18.35
N ILE A 188 7.24 -30.88 19.63
CA ILE A 188 8.34 -31.34 20.50
C ILE A 188 8.92 -32.68 20.07
N CYS A 189 8.11 -33.60 19.51
CA CYS A 189 8.57 -34.82 18.89
C CYS A 189 9.49 -34.55 17.70
N TYR A 190 9.10 -33.68 16.76
CA TYR A 190 9.95 -33.31 15.63
C TYR A 190 11.32 -32.79 16.11
N GLN A 191 11.34 -31.87 17.09
CA GLN A 191 12.60 -31.33 17.63
C GLN A 191 13.47 -32.40 18.34
N ALA A 192 12.83 -33.37 18.98
CA ALA A 192 13.55 -34.44 19.63
C ALA A 192 14.12 -35.44 18.61
N LEU A 193 13.33 -35.75 17.56
CA LEU A 193 13.71 -36.73 16.54
C LEU A 193 14.77 -36.17 15.57
N GLU A 194 14.84 -34.88 15.32
CA GLU A 194 15.89 -34.23 14.53
C GLU A 194 17.29 -34.42 15.16
N ARG A 195 17.36 -34.67 16.46
CA ARG A 195 18.61 -34.90 17.23
C ARG A 195 18.92 -36.36 17.47
N PHE A 196 18.10 -37.26 16.92
CA PHE A 196 18.34 -38.70 17.08
C PHE A 196 19.58 -39.12 16.28
N PRO A 197 20.47 -39.93 16.83
CA PRO A 197 21.66 -40.40 16.12
C PRO A 197 21.25 -41.21 14.87
N PRO A 198 22.09 -41.23 13.83
CA PRO A 198 21.81 -42.00 12.60
C PRO A 198 21.71 -43.50 12.89
N LEU A 199 21.03 -44.22 12.01
CA LEU A 199 20.93 -45.69 12.04
C LEU A 199 22.26 -46.31 11.56
N GLU A 200 22.60 -47.49 12.10
CA GLU A 200 23.71 -48.31 11.59
C GLU A 200 23.18 -49.28 10.51
N GLY A 201 23.99 -49.56 9.50
CA GLY A 201 23.65 -50.50 8.40
C GLY A 201 23.20 -49.81 7.10
N ASP A 202 22.48 -50.54 6.25
CA ASP A 202 22.06 -50.11 4.93
C ASP A 202 21.05 -48.94 4.95
N HIS A 203 20.33 -48.79 6.08
CA HIS A 203 19.46 -47.64 6.30
C HIS A 203 20.17 -46.63 7.22
N VAL A 204 20.59 -45.52 6.62
CA VAL A 204 21.38 -44.47 7.29
C VAL A 204 20.52 -43.60 8.21
N GLY A 205 19.20 -43.67 8.11
CA GLY A 205 18.32 -42.83 8.91
C GLY A 205 16.81 -43.09 8.67
N PHE A 206 16.04 -42.10 9.03
CA PHE A 206 14.58 -42.08 8.78
C PHE A 206 14.10 -40.66 8.56
N TYR A 207 12.96 -40.52 7.90
CA TYR A 207 12.24 -39.25 7.86
C TYR A 207 10.93 -39.38 8.64
N VAL A 208 10.37 -38.23 9.03
CA VAL A 208 9.16 -38.11 9.84
C VAL A 208 8.11 -37.31 9.08
N GLU A 209 6.96 -37.90 8.86
CA GLU A 209 5.83 -37.25 8.20
C GLU A 209 4.60 -37.20 9.11
N LYS A 210 3.73 -36.20 8.85
CA LYS A 210 2.42 -36.12 9.47
C LYS A 210 1.44 -36.95 8.65
N ALA A 211 0.83 -37.96 9.25
CA ALA A 211 -0.19 -38.80 8.63
C ALA A 211 -1.54 -38.64 9.34
N VAL A 212 -2.60 -39.03 8.67
CA VAL A 212 -3.98 -39.01 9.18
C VAL A 212 -4.60 -40.39 8.95
N ASP A 213 -5.18 -40.97 9.98
CA ASP A 213 -5.87 -42.26 9.87
C ASP A 213 -7.30 -42.13 9.29
N GLU A 214 -7.96 -43.27 9.05
CA GLU A 214 -9.34 -43.35 8.56
C GLU A 214 -10.36 -42.65 9.48
N ARG A 215 -10.01 -42.45 10.76
CA ARG A 215 -10.82 -41.77 11.78
C ARG A 215 -10.47 -40.28 11.93
N ASN A 216 -9.69 -39.73 10.96
CA ASN A 216 -9.23 -38.38 10.95
C ASN A 216 -8.33 -37.98 12.15
N ARG A 217 -7.67 -38.95 12.81
CA ARG A 217 -6.69 -38.70 13.87
C ARG A 217 -5.32 -38.48 13.23
N THR A 218 -4.65 -37.45 13.69
CA THR A 218 -3.31 -37.09 13.19
C THR A 218 -2.24 -37.78 14.04
N PHE A 219 -1.29 -38.46 13.40
CA PHE A 219 -0.14 -39.09 14.03
C PHE A 219 1.16 -38.76 13.28
N LEU A 220 2.31 -39.14 13.85
CA LEU A 220 3.60 -39.05 13.18
C LEU A 220 4.01 -40.43 12.71
N LYS A 221 4.39 -40.53 11.42
CA LYS A 221 4.90 -41.74 10.81
C LYS A 221 6.39 -41.57 10.53
N LEU A 222 7.21 -42.44 11.10
CA LEU A 222 8.63 -42.56 10.80
C LEU A 222 8.80 -43.63 9.74
N THR A 223 9.63 -43.36 8.73
CA THR A 223 9.94 -44.33 7.66
C THR A 223 11.44 -44.44 7.51
N ARG A 224 11.97 -45.68 7.54
CA ARG A 224 13.38 -45.96 7.28
C ARG A 224 13.72 -45.58 5.86
N ALA A 225 14.86 -44.94 5.66
CA ALA A 225 15.29 -44.49 4.35
C ALA A 225 16.80 -44.35 4.26
N SER A 226 17.33 -44.48 3.06
CA SER A 226 18.73 -44.16 2.74
C SER A 226 18.97 -42.63 2.87
N ALA A 227 20.21 -42.25 2.92
CA ALA A 227 20.61 -40.85 2.96
C ALA A 227 20.08 -40.06 1.74
N GLU A 228 20.03 -40.70 0.57
CA GLU A 228 19.53 -40.10 -0.66
C GLU A 228 18.01 -39.88 -0.64
N GLU A 229 17.26 -40.88 -0.14
CA GLU A 229 15.81 -40.78 0.04
C GLU A 229 15.44 -39.71 1.08
N ILE A 230 16.16 -39.64 2.20
CA ILE A 230 15.95 -38.59 3.22
C ILE A 230 16.21 -37.21 2.64
N LYS A 231 17.27 -37.06 1.83
CA LYS A 231 17.58 -35.80 1.16
C LYS A 231 16.48 -35.42 0.19
N SER A 232 16.08 -36.36 -0.69
CA SER A 232 15.00 -36.15 -1.65
C SER A 232 13.67 -35.77 -0.98
N TRP A 233 13.34 -36.44 0.13
CA TRP A 233 12.15 -36.12 0.92
C TRP A 233 12.24 -34.70 1.54
N LYS A 234 13.38 -34.33 2.13
CA LYS A 234 13.60 -32.99 2.69
C LYS A 234 13.49 -31.92 1.61
N ASP A 235 14.11 -32.13 0.45
CA ASP A 235 14.05 -31.21 -0.68
C ASP A 235 12.60 -31.06 -1.18
N GLY A 236 11.84 -32.17 -1.27
CA GLY A 236 10.42 -32.17 -1.61
C GLY A 236 9.56 -31.40 -0.61
N VAL A 237 9.78 -31.58 0.70
CA VAL A 237 9.06 -30.84 1.74
C VAL A 237 9.42 -29.34 1.71
N GLN A 238 10.66 -29.01 1.47
CA GLN A 238 11.04 -27.60 1.31
C GLN A 238 10.41 -26.98 0.09
N GLU A 239 10.43 -27.67 -1.03
CA GLU A 239 9.80 -27.20 -2.26
C GLU A 239 8.29 -27.02 -2.07
N GLN A 240 7.62 -27.97 -1.42
CA GLN A 240 6.22 -27.82 -1.07
C GLN A 240 5.97 -26.56 -0.24
N LYS A 241 6.76 -26.29 0.80
CA LYS A 241 6.60 -25.10 1.64
C LYS A 241 6.86 -23.80 0.88
N ARG A 242 7.84 -23.80 -0.03
CA ARG A 242 8.08 -22.66 -0.92
C ARG A 242 6.89 -22.42 -1.81
N GLN A 243 6.39 -23.48 -2.36
CA GLN A 243 5.23 -23.46 -3.18
C GLN A 243 4.01 -22.92 -2.41
N GLU A 244 3.66 -23.41 -1.25
CA GLU A 244 2.59 -22.85 -0.41
C GLU A 244 2.77 -21.34 -0.15
N LEU A 245 3.99 -20.87 0.09
CA LEU A 245 4.28 -19.46 0.29
C LEU A 245 3.97 -18.61 -0.93
N GLN A 246 4.19 -19.12 -2.12
CA GLN A 246 3.87 -18.39 -3.35
C GLN A 246 2.35 -18.22 -3.53
N THR A 247 1.49 -19.24 -3.32
CA THR A 247 0.03 -19.06 -3.39
C THR A 247 -0.41 -18.04 -2.36
N ALA A 248 0.12 -18.11 -1.16
CA ALA A 248 -0.21 -17.14 -0.12
C ALA A 248 0.24 -15.72 -0.51
N ALA A 249 1.39 -15.57 -1.15
CA ALA A 249 1.87 -14.29 -1.66
C ALA A 249 0.98 -13.73 -2.79
N GLY A 250 0.38 -14.59 -3.60
CA GLY A 250 -0.64 -14.23 -4.60
C GLY A 250 -0.38 -12.93 -5.34
N PHE A 251 -1.27 -11.93 -5.14
CA PHE A 251 -1.17 -10.63 -5.82
C PHE A 251 0.13 -9.88 -5.54
N SER A 252 0.76 -10.07 -4.39
CA SER A 252 2.05 -9.42 -4.12
C SER A 252 3.15 -9.84 -5.12
N ARG A 253 2.98 -10.96 -5.84
CA ARG A 253 3.86 -11.36 -6.96
C ARG A 253 3.70 -10.41 -8.14
N VAL A 254 2.47 -9.99 -8.46
CA VAL A 254 2.18 -8.99 -9.49
C VAL A 254 2.84 -7.67 -9.11
N PHE A 255 2.66 -7.25 -7.88
CA PHE A 255 3.26 -6.03 -7.36
C PHE A 255 4.81 -6.05 -7.44
N GLU A 256 5.42 -7.20 -7.09
CA GLU A 256 6.86 -7.41 -7.22
C GLU A 256 7.33 -7.35 -8.69
N MET A 257 6.53 -7.87 -9.64
CA MET A 257 6.81 -7.74 -11.07
C MET A 257 6.76 -6.29 -11.53
N ILE A 258 5.73 -5.54 -11.14
CA ILE A 258 5.58 -4.10 -11.45
C ILE A 258 6.78 -3.31 -10.94
N SER A 259 7.17 -3.52 -9.68
CA SER A 259 8.33 -2.86 -9.09
C SER A 259 9.63 -3.17 -9.83
N ARG A 260 9.85 -4.44 -10.21
CA ARG A 260 11.04 -4.88 -10.96
C ARG A 260 11.08 -4.39 -12.40
N ALA A 261 9.94 -4.29 -13.04
CA ALA A 261 9.85 -3.81 -14.43
C ALA A 261 10.28 -2.34 -14.54
N ALA A 262 10.25 -1.60 -13.43
CA ALA A 262 10.67 -0.20 -13.34
C ALA A 262 10.06 0.68 -14.43
N LYS A 263 8.81 0.40 -14.81
CA LYS A 263 8.07 1.20 -15.78
C LYS A 263 7.46 2.42 -15.08
N PRO A 264 7.28 3.55 -15.77
CA PRO A 264 6.52 4.69 -15.25
C PRO A 264 5.09 4.28 -14.89
N VAL A 265 4.58 4.79 -13.77
CA VAL A 265 3.24 4.48 -13.25
C VAL A 265 2.38 5.73 -13.22
N ALA A 266 1.21 5.68 -13.85
CA ALA A 266 0.17 6.71 -13.73
C ALA A 266 -0.77 6.37 -12.57
N ILE A 267 -1.12 7.37 -11.78
CA ILE A 267 -2.16 7.32 -10.76
C ILE A 267 -3.04 8.58 -10.87
N HIS A 268 -4.20 8.59 -10.23
CA HIS A 268 -5.07 9.76 -10.15
C HIS A 268 -5.43 10.09 -8.70
N ASN A 269 -4.96 11.24 -8.16
CA ASN A 269 -5.18 11.62 -6.75
C ASN A 269 -4.68 10.55 -5.75
N GLY A 270 -3.57 9.90 -6.07
CA GLY A 270 -3.18 8.59 -5.57
C GLY A 270 -2.44 8.58 -4.22
N MET A 271 -2.49 9.63 -3.39
CA MET A 271 -1.81 9.63 -2.09
C MET A 271 -2.29 8.49 -1.18
N LEU A 272 -3.59 8.22 -1.18
CA LEU A 272 -4.19 7.15 -0.38
C LEU A 272 -3.87 5.78 -0.98
N ASP A 273 -3.92 5.65 -2.30
CA ASP A 273 -3.55 4.42 -3.03
C ASP A 273 -2.14 3.98 -2.71
N LEU A 274 -1.18 4.91 -2.73
CA LEU A 274 0.21 4.65 -2.37
C LEU A 274 0.34 4.14 -0.94
N ALA A 275 -0.43 4.71 0.01
CA ALA A 275 -0.42 4.25 1.39
C ALA A 275 -1.00 2.83 1.53
N TYR A 276 -2.09 2.53 0.81
CA TYR A 276 -2.68 1.19 0.80
C TYR A 276 -1.78 0.16 0.11
N MET A 277 -1.15 0.50 -1.01
CA MET A 277 -0.21 -0.38 -1.68
C MET A 277 0.98 -0.73 -0.78
N ALA A 278 1.56 0.25 -0.09
CA ALA A 278 2.66 0.02 0.84
C ALA A 278 2.24 -0.92 1.99
N GLU A 279 1.13 -0.63 2.68
CA GLU A 279 0.64 -1.40 3.84
C GLU A 279 0.24 -2.84 3.48
N ASN A 280 -0.42 -3.03 2.33
CA ASN A 280 -0.98 -4.34 1.98
C ASN A 280 0.01 -5.23 1.24
N PHE A 281 0.88 -4.66 0.38
CA PHE A 281 1.69 -5.46 -0.54
C PHE A 281 3.18 -5.42 -0.24
N VAL A 282 3.69 -4.41 0.48
CA VAL A 282 5.14 -4.25 0.68
C VAL A 282 5.55 -4.49 2.12
N MET A 283 5.13 -3.62 3.03
CA MET A 283 5.52 -3.68 4.45
C MET A 283 4.56 -2.85 5.29
N PRO A 284 4.47 -3.11 6.61
CA PRO A 284 3.76 -2.20 7.50
C PRO A 284 4.26 -0.77 7.27
N ILE A 285 3.32 0.12 6.96
CA ILE A 285 3.61 1.50 6.58
C ILE A 285 4.34 2.23 7.72
N PRO A 286 5.48 2.90 7.46
CA PRO A 286 6.26 3.59 8.49
C PRO A 286 5.49 4.78 9.08
N ASP A 287 5.91 5.26 10.25
CA ASP A 287 5.22 6.38 10.91
C ASP A 287 5.73 7.76 10.39
N ALA A 288 6.98 7.83 9.90
CA ALA A 288 7.54 9.05 9.37
C ALA A 288 7.27 9.21 7.87
N TRP A 289 6.87 10.41 7.46
CA TRP A 289 6.68 10.78 6.05
C TRP A 289 7.93 10.55 5.20
N SER A 290 9.12 10.88 5.74
CA SER A 290 10.40 10.64 5.06
C SER A 290 10.62 9.18 4.71
N ASP A 291 10.37 8.27 5.68
CA ASP A 291 10.58 6.85 5.50
C ASP A 291 9.55 6.24 4.53
N PHE A 292 8.34 6.82 4.51
CA PHE A 292 7.32 6.46 3.53
C PHE A 292 7.75 6.85 2.12
N LYS A 293 8.36 8.03 1.92
CA LYS A 293 8.90 8.42 0.60
C LYS A 293 9.97 7.43 0.12
N ASP A 294 10.85 6.97 1.00
CA ASP A 294 11.86 5.95 0.68
C ASP A 294 11.19 4.62 0.28
N CYS A 295 10.11 4.24 0.98
CA CYS A 295 9.31 3.07 0.62
C CYS A 295 8.72 3.23 -0.79
N ILE A 296 8.07 4.37 -1.10
CA ILE A 296 7.47 4.62 -2.41
C ILE A 296 8.53 4.64 -3.52
N SER A 297 9.69 5.24 -3.28
CA SER A 297 10.81 5.25 -4.25
C SER A 297 11.29 3.85 -4.58
N SER A 298 11.31 2.96 -3.59
CA SER A 298 11.65 1.54 -3.78
C SER A 298 10.55 0.76 -4.52
N MET A 299 9.29 1.11 -4.29
CA MET A 299 8.14 0.47 -4.95
C MET A 299 8.08 0.78 -6.44
N PHE A 300 8.37 2.02 -6.82
CA PHE A 300 8.17 2.55 -8.17
C PHE A 300 9.45 3.22 -8.73
N PRO A 301 10.50 2.45 -8.98
CA PRO A 301 11.77 3.01 -9.47
C PRO A 301 11.66 3.65 -10.86
N GLY A 302 10.62 3.31 -11.64
CA GLY A 302 10.31 3.94 -12.93
C GLY A 302 9.63 5.31 -12.84
N GLY A 303 9.29 5.74 -11.62
CA GLY A 303 8.61 7.02 -11.37
C GLY A 303 7.08 6.90 -11.34
N ILE A 304 6.46 7.91 -10.72
CA ILE A 304 4.99 8.03 -10.61
C ILE A 304 4.57 9.38 -11.17
N ALA A 305 3.51 9.40 -11.98
CA ALA A 305 2.82 10.60 -12.45
C ALA A 305 1.38 10.62 -11.91
N ASP A 306 1.04 11.61 -11.10
CA ASP A 306 -0.33 11.85 -10.66
C ASP A 306 -1.04 12.77 -11.65
N THR A 307 -1.96 12.21 -12.43
CA THR A 307 -2.69 12.92 -13.49
C THR A 307 -3.50 14.10 -12.94
N LYS A 308 -4.03 13.99 -11.72
CA LYS A 308 -4.74 15.10 -11.07
C LYS A 308 -3.82 16.27 -10.78
N TYR A 309 -2.60 15.98 -10.30
CA TYR A 309 -1.58 17.01 -10.10
C TYR A 309 -1.20 17.69 -11.41
N VAL A 310 -0.94 16.92 -12.48
CA VAL A 310 -0.59 17.46 -13.80
C VAL A 310 -1.68 18.41 -14.32
N VAL A 311 -2.95 17.99 -14.25
CA VAL A 311 -4.09 18.82 -14.65
C VAL A 311 -4.15 20.09 -13.80
N HIS A 312 -4.01 19.97 -12.49
CA HIS A 312 -4.11 21.11 -11.59
C HIS A 312 -2.98 22.12 -11.80
N SER A 313 -1.75 21.66 -12.05
CA SER A 313 -0.59 22.53 -12.23
C SER A 313 -0.52 23.16 -13.61
N GLU A 314 -0.90 22.43 -14.67
CA GLU A 314 -0.64 22.84 -16.05
C GLU A 314 -1.89 23.25 -16.83
N PHE A 315 -3.05 22.74 -16.46
CA PHE A 315 -4.28 22.82 -17.25
C PHE A 315 -5.51 23.23 -16.42
N SER A 316 -5.33 23.85 -15.25
CA SER A 316 -6.43 24.26 -14.36
C SER A 316 -7.46 25.17 -15.03
N SER A 317 -7.02 26.03 -15.95
CA SER A 317 -7.91 26.92 -16.72
C SER A 317 -8.87 26.20 -17.67
N LEU A 318 -8.51 24.98 -18.09
CA LEU A 318 -9.30 24.18 -19.03
C LEU A 318 -10.42 23.38 -18.35
N VAL A 319 -10.23 23.02 -17.09
CA VAL A 319 -11.10 22.05 -16.41
C VAL A 319 -12.09 22.70 -15.44
N GLY A 320 -11.92 23.98 -15.12
CA GLY A 320 -12.79 24.68 -14.17
C GLY A 320 -12.84 23.96 -12.81
N ASN A 321 -14.04 23.74 -12.27
CA ASN A 321 -14.23 23.07 -10.99
C ASN A 321 -14.36 21.53 -11.08
N GLY A 322 -14.52 20.98 -12.29
CA GLY A 322 -14.67 19.53 -12.52
C GLY A 322 -13.31 18.85 -12.62
N THR A 323 -12.89 18.14 -11.56
CA THR A 323 -11.58 17.48 -11.48
C THR A 323 -11.68 16.01 -11.05
N SER A 324 -12.87 15.39 -11.17
CA SER A 324 -13.01 13.95 -11.03
C SER A 324 -12.39 13.23 -12.23
N LEU A 325 -11.93 11.99 -12.02
CA LEU A 325 -11.31 11.20 -13.10
C LEU A 325 -12.25 11.06 -14.31
N ALA A 326 -13.50 10.70 -14.07
CA ALA A 326 -14.49 10.52 -15.13
C ALA A 326 -14.75 11.81 -15.93
N GLU A 327 -14.90 12.97 -15.26
CA GLU A 327 -15.08 14.27 -15.93
C GLU A 327 -13.86 14.67 -16.75
N LEU A 328 -12.66 14.44 -16.24
CA LEU A 328 -11.41 14.72 -16.96
C LEU A 328 -11.24 13.80 -18.16
N TYR A 329 -11.51 12.51 -18.00
CA TYR A 329 -11.47 11.54 -19.08
C TYR A 329 -12.47 11.88 -20.17
N GLN A 330 -13.72 12.15 -19.82
CA GLN A 330 -14.74 12.56 -20.77
C GLN A 330 -14.31 13.81 -21.56
N ARG A 331 -13.88 14.85 -20.86
CA ARG A 331 -13.55 16.15 -21.48
C ARG A 331 -12.26 16.11 -22.31
N LEU A 332 -11.21 15.47 -21.82
CA LEU A 332 -9.87 15.54 -22.44
C LEU A 332 -9.55 14.37 -23.37
N VAL A 333 -10.25 13.24 -23.23
CA VAL A 333 -9.99 12.04 -24.03
C VAL A 333 -11.15 11.75 -24.98
N THR A 334 -12.38 11.72 -24.49
CA THR A 334 -13.56 11.32 -25.28
C THR A 334 -14.12 12.46 -26.11
N GLU A 335 -14.45 13.60 -25.48
CA GLU A 335 -15.08 14.78 -26.10
C GLU A 335 -14.03 15.82 -26.52
N ALA A 336 -12.92 15.38 -26.95
CA ALA A 336 -11.77 16.21 -27.29
C ALA A 336 -12.05 17.31 -28.32
N GLU A 337 -13.13 17.21 -29.09
CA GLU A 337 -13.60 18.25 -30.05
C GLU A 337 -13.93 19.57 -29.35
N THR A 338 -14.28 19.56 -28.06
CA THR A 338 -14.57 20.78 -27.29
C THR A 338 -13.31 21.61 -26.95
N MET A 339 -12.14 21.10 -27.29
CA MET A 339 -10.81 21.70 -27.01
C MET A 339 -10.30 22.62 -28.13
N GLU A 340 -11.05 22.84 -29.20
CA GLU A 340 -10.61 23.63 -30.37
C GLU A 340 -10.04 25.01 -29.96
N GLY A 341 -10.73 25.75 -29.11
CA GLY A 341 -10.25 27.06 -28.66
C GLY A 341 -8.92 27.04 -27.87
N PHE A 342 -8.62 25.95 -27.19
CA PHE A 342 -7.31 25.77 -26.52
C PHE A 342 -6.22 25.41 -27.54
N LEU A 343 -6.54 24.55 -28.50
CA LEU A 343 -5.62 24.15 -29.56
C LEU A 343 -5.28 25.34 -30.47
N ASP A 344 -6.25 26.20 -30.77
CA ASP A 344 -6.02 27.45 -31.49
C ASP A 344 -5.06 28.37 -30.73
N SER A 345 -5.15 28.42 -29.40
CA SER A 345 -4.21 29.17 -28.56
C SER A 345 -2.77 28.61 -28.59
N LEU A 346 -2.61 27.33 -28.91
CA LEU A 346 -1.31 26.67 -29.11
C LEU A 346 -0.80 26.72 -30.56
N GLY A 347 -1.61 27.29 -31.49
CA GLY A 347 -1.26 27.44 -32.91
C GLY A 347 -1.14 26.12 -33.67
N THR A 348 -1.85 25.07 -33.22
CA THR A 348 -1.77 23.73 -33.85
C THR A 348 -3.16 23.07 -33.90
N SER A 349 -3.50 22.52 -35.03
CA SER A 349 -4.74 21.75 -35.25
C SER A 349 -4.49 20.26 -35.52
N ALA A 350 -3.22 19.84 -35.64
CA ALA A 350 -2.90 18.51 -36.12
C ALA A 350 -2.33 17.60 -35.04
N HIS A 351 -2.82 16.34 -35.00
CA HIS A 351 -2.24 15.22 -34.23
C HIS A 351 -2.16 15.38 -32.71
N TRP A 352 -3.08 16.13 -32.12
CA TRP A 352 -3.12 16.36 -30.68
C TRP A 352 -3.87 15.26 -29.91
N LYS A 353 -4.82 14.56 -30.56
CA LYS A 353 -5.62 13.50 -29.94
C LYS A 353 -4.84 12.18 -29.98
N MET A 354 -4.79 11.52 -28.83
CA MET A 354 -4.25 10.18 -28.73
C MET A 354 -5.31 9.13 -29.05
N ASN A 355 -4.93 8.08 -29.77
CA ASN A 355 -5.79 6.94 -30.06
C ASN A 355 -5.52 5.80 -29.08
N PHE A 356 -6.56 5.04 -28.77
CA PHE A 356 -6.45 3.88 -27.88
C PHE A 356 -7.12 2.67 -28.54
N SER A 357 -6.36 1.62 -28.77
CA SER A 357 -6.86 0.32 -29.20
C SER A 357 -6.85 -0.65 -28.03
N PHE A 358 -7.89 -1.43 -27.87
CA PHE A 358 -8.02 -2.36 -26.76
C PHE A 358 -7.79 -3.80 -27.24
N ALA A 359 -7.00 -4.56 -26.51
CA ALA A 359 -6.86 -5.98 -26.76
C ALA A 359 -8.20 -6.71 -26.58
N GLU A 360 -8.37 -7.87 -27.21
CA GLU A 360 -9.61 -8.65 -27.17
C GLU A 360 -10.10 -8.91 -25.72
N ASP A 361 -9.18 -9.24 -24.82
CA ASP A 361 -9.46 -9.46 -23.39
C ASP A 361 -9.79 -8.21 -22.57
N SER A 362 -9.65 -7.05 -23.19
CA SER A 362 -9.89 -5.72 -22.60
C SER A 362 -10.91 -4.91 -23.40
N ALA A 363 -11.50 -5.48 -24.46
CA ALA A 363 -12.40 -4.79 -25.40
C ALA A 363 -13.61 -4.15 -24.71
N ALA A 364 -14.15 -4.79 -23.67
CA ALA A 364 -15.27 -4.28 -22.89
C ALA A 364 -15.00 -2.88 -22.29
N TYR A 365 -13.76 -2.55 -21.96
CA TYR A 365 -13.39 -1.23 -21.45
C TYR A 365 -13.33 -0.16 -22.56
N GLY A 366 -13.01 -0.57 -23.78
CA GLY A 366 -13.02 0.34 -24.94
C GLY A 366 -14.41 0.62 -25.49
N GLU A 367 -15.34 -0.32 -25.29
CA GLU A 367 -16.74 -0.22 -25.74
C GLU A 367 -17.67 0.41 -24.70
N ALA A 368 -17.20 0.55 -23.45
CA ALA A 368 -17.99 1.09 -22.36
C ALA A 368 -18.31 2.58 -22.58
N GLU A 369 -19.57 2.95 -22.41
CA GLU A 369 -19.92 4.37 -22.36
C GLU A 369 -19.27 5.05 -21.15
N PRO A 370 -18.79 6.29 -21.27
CA PRO A 370 -18.14 7.01 -20.19
C PRO A 370 -18.99 7.02 -18.91
N GLY A 371 -18.40 6.54 -17.82
CA GLY A 371 -19.04 6.49 -16.50
C GLY A 371 -19.85 5.23 -16.17
N THR A 372 -20.13 4.33 -17.11
CA THR A 372 -20.91 3.10 -16.84
C THR A 372 -20.15 2.07 -16.01
N LEU A 373 -18.83 2.02 -16.15
CA LEU A 373 -17.93 1.15 -15.39
C LEU A 373 -17.07 1.93 -14.37
N ALA A 374 -17.37 3.21 -14.13
CA ALA A 374 -16.68 4.00 -13.12
C ALA A 374 -16.77 3.30 -11.76
N HIS A 375 -15.68 3.38 -10.99
CA HIS A 375 -15.51 2.68 -9.70
C HIS A 375 -15.32 1.16 -9.80
N GLU A 376 -14.95 0.68 -11.01
CA GLU A 376 -14.25 -0.59 -11.16
C GLU A 376 -12.76 -0.25 -11.34
N ALA A 377 -11.90 -0.73 -10.43
CA ALA A 377 -10.48 -0.34 -10.41
C ALA A 377 -9.78 -0.55 -11.78
N GLY A 378 -10.14 -1.61 -12.52
CA GLY A 378 -9.61 -1.87 -13.87
C GLY A 378 -9.96 -0.80 -14.88
N TYR A 379 -11.19 -0.29 -14.84
CA TYR A 379 -11.64 0.78 -15.73
C TYR A 379 -11.06 2.14 -15.32
N ASP A 380 -10.98 2.42 -14.02
CA ASP A 380 -10.40 3.66 -13.52
C ASP A 380 -8.89 3.73 -13.82
N ALA A 381 -8.18 2.58 -13.79
CA ALA A 381 -6.81 2.50 -14.29
C ALA A 381 -6.70 2.78 -15.80
N VAL A 382 -7.65 2.31 -16.61
CA VAL A 382 -7.71 2.64 -18.05
C VAL A 382 -7.90 4.15 -18.26
N MET A 383 -8.89 4.75 -17.59
CA MET A 383 -9.13 6.20 -17.70
C MET A 383 -7.91 7.01 -17.28
N THR A 384 -7.24 6.60 -16.18
CA THR A 384 -6.02 7.25 -15.67
C THR A 384 -4.88 7.20 -16.69
N GLY A 385 -4.66 6.06 -17.33
CA GLY A 385 -3.57 5.90 -18.31
C GLY A 385 -3.86 6.63 -19.63
N CYS A 386 -5.09 6.56 -20.13
CA CYS A 386 -5.51 7.33 -21.29
C CYS A 386 -5.37 8.85 -21.04
N LEU A 387 -5.76 9.29 -19.86
CA LEU A 387 -5.61 10.68 -19.43
C LEU A 387 -4.12 11.08 -19.38
N LEU A 388 -3.24 10.25 -18.81
CA LEU A 388 -1.80 10.54 -18.80
C LEU A 388 -1.25 10.68 -20.23
N ALA A 389 -1.54 9.74 -21.12
CA ALA A 389 -1.09 9.80 -22.51
C ALA A 389 -1.52 11.08 -23.21
N GLN A 390 -2.78 11.47 -23.03
CA GLN A 390 -3.33 12.72 -23.57
C GLN A 390 -2.64 13.96 -22.97
N LEU A 391 -2.42 13.98 -21.65
CA LEU A 391 -1.73 15.08 -20.97
C LEU A 391 -0.28 15.22 -21.43
N LEU A 392 0.45 14.12 -21.64
CA LEU A 392 1.80 14.15 -22.19
C LEU A 392 1.85 14.76 -23.58
N ARG A 393 0.89 14.41 -24.43
CA ARG A 393 0.73 15.04 -25.77
C ARG A 393 0.45 16.54 -25.65
N MET A 394 -0.40 16.95 -24.73
CA MET A 394 -0.72 18.36 -24.49
C MET A 394 0.49 19.13 -23.94
N LEU A 395 1.27 18.54 -23.04
CA LEU A 395 2.52 19.13 -22.53
C LEU A 395 3.56 19.30 -23.64
N GLN A 396 3.71 18.31 -24.52
CA GLN A 396 4.58 18.38 -25.70
C GLN A 396 4.20 19.55 -26.61
N LEU A 397 2.92 19.70 -26.91
CA LEU A 397 2.41 20.84 -27.70
C LEU A 397 2.65 22.20 -27.01
N LYS A 398 2.39 22.25 -25.68
CA LYS A 398 2.64 23.45 -24.87
C LYS A 398 4.10 23.88 -24.85
N SER A 399 5.05 22.94 -24.97
CA SER A 399 6.48 23.23 -25.09
C SER A 399 6.88 23.80 -26.46
N GLY A 400 5.95 23.88 -27.42
CA GLY A 400 6.20 24.34 -28.79
C GLY A 400 6.72 23.26 -29.74
N GLU A 401 6.79 22.02 -29.30
CA GLU A 401 7.12 20.89 -30.17
C GLU A 401 5.94 20.58 -31.13
N LYS A 402 6.29 20.25 -32.37
CA LYS A 402 5.31 19.79 -33.37
C LYS A 402 5.44 18.28 -33.52
N PRO A 403 4.57 17.50 -32.82
CA PRO A 403 4.65 16.05 -32.94
C PRO A 403 4.37 15.62 -34.39
N ALA A 404 5.24 14.82 -34.94
CA ALA A 404 5.01 14.15 -36.22
C ALA A 404 4.02 12.99 -36.03
N LEU A 405 3.35 12.60 -37.12
CA LEU A 405 2.58 11.36 -37.14
C LEU A 405 3.51 10.18 -36.79
N GLY A 406 3.07 9.26 -35.94
CA GLY A 406 3.89 8.15 -35.44
C GLY A 406 4.87 8.49 -34.32
N MET A 407 4.90 9.74 -33.86
CA MET A 407 5.77 10.14 -32.76
C MET A 407 5.10 9.91 -31.41
N GLU A 408 5.64 9.00 -30.62
CA GLU A 408 5.19 8.78 -29.23
C GLU A 408 5.37 10.06 -28.38
N PRO A 409 4.40 10.44 -27.54
CA PRO A 409 4.60 11.50 -26.57
C PRO A 409 5.76 11.15 -25.64
N SER A 410 6.79 12.00 -25.61
CA SER A 410 7.93 11.73 -24.77
C SER A 410 7.54 11.78 -23.28
N LEU A 411 7.82 10.71 -22.56
CA LEU A 411 7.71 10.68 -21.10
C LEU A 411 8.57 11.76 -20.43
N MET A 412 9.59 12.26 -21.14
CA MET A 412 10.44 13.37 -20.70
C MET A 412 9.63 14.66 -20.43
N HIS A 413 8.54 14.91 -21.17
CA HIS A 413 7.66 16.05 -20.88
C HIS A 413 6.94 15.93 -19.53
N GLY A 414 6.73 14.72 -19.05
CA GLY A 414 6.20 14.43 -17.72
C GLY A 414 7.23 14.52 -16.59
N LEU A 415 8.54 14.54 -16.88
CA LEU A 415 9.59 14.52 -15.83
C LEU A 415 9.45 15.61 -14.76
N PRO A 416 9.09 16.87 -15.10
CA PRO A 416 8.89 17.88 -14.06
C PRO A 416 7.79 17.55 -13.06
N HIS A 417 6.90 16.62 -13.42
CA HIS A 417 5.74 16.23 -12.60
C HIS A 417 5.95 14.87 -11.90
N VAL A 418 6.99 14.12 -12.25
CA VAL A 418 7.28 12.81 -11.65
C VAL A 418 7.53 12.95 -10.15
N GLY A 419 6.83 12.10 -9.37
CA GLY A 419 6.89 12.10 -7.92
C GLY A 419 6.07 13.19 -7.23
N ARG A 420 5.45 14.08 -7.98
CA ARG A 420 4.57 15.13 -7.42
C ARG A 420 3.13 14.61 -7.37
N ILE A 421 2.65 14.42 -6.14
CA ILE A 421 1.33 13.86 -5.86
C ILE A 421 0.40 14.98 -5.43
N PHE A 422 -0.82 14.98 -5.96
CA PHE A 422 -1.86 15.93 -5.59
C PHE A 422 -2.22 15.83 -4.10
N VAL A 423 -2.32 16.97 -3.45
CA VAL A 423 -2.74 17.07 -2.04
C VAL A 423 -4.03 17.88 -1.97
N GLY A 424 -5.17 17.20 -1.98
CA GLY A 424 -6.48 17.85 -1.92
C GLY A 424 -6.72 18.59 -0.60
N GLN A 425 -7.47 19.69 -0.63
CA GLN A 425 -7.82 20.48 0.55
C GLN A 425 -6.58 20.85 1.40
N SER A 426 -5.54 21.36 0.77
CA SER A 426 -4.27 21.74 1.40
C SER A 426 -3.70 23.00 0.76
N ASP A 427 -2.89 23.75 1.53
CA ASP A 427 -2.05 24.81 1.02
C ASP A 427 -0.75 24.31 0.38
N HIS A 428 -0.42 23.02 0.56
CA HIS A 428 0.68 22.40 -0.17
C HIS A 428 0.30 22.23 -1.66
N PRO A 429 1.12 22.75 -2.58
CA PRO A 429 0.84 22.60 -4.01
C PRO A 429 0.95 21.15 -4.48
N TYR A 430 1.76 20.34 -3.81
CA TYR A 430 1.95 18.90 -4.02
C TYR A 430 2.74 18.28 -2.84
N ALA A 431 2.75 16.97 -2.76
CA ALA A 431 3.72 16.20 -1.99
C ALA A 431 4.75 15.59 -2.96
N ASN A 432 6.04 15.66 -2.65
CA ASN A 432 7.09 15.10 -3.51
C ASN A 432 7.63 13.79 -2.95
N VAL A 433 7.18 12.67 -3.50
CA VAL A 433 7.57 11.33 -3.01
C VAL A 433 8.97 10.90 -3.45
N PHE A 434 9.62 11.60 -4.41
CA PHE A 434 10.98 11.29 -4.87
C PHE A 434 12.01 12.38 -4.55
N GLY A 435 11.62 13.41 -3.82
CA GLY A 435 12.52 14.53 -3.52
C GLY A 435 12.08 15.36 -2.34
N GLU A 436 12.57 16.57 -2.25
CA GLU A 436 12.17 17.51 -1.22
C GLU A 436 10.77 18.07 -1.47
N ASP A 437 10.00 18.19 -0.42
CA ASP A 437 8.67 18.78 -0.46
C ASP A 437 8.75 20.30 -0.61
N PRO A 438 7.75 20.94 -1.24
CA PRO A 438 7.73 22.39 -1.36
C PRO A 438 7.61 23.06 0.01
N VAL A 439 8.39 24.13 0.18
CA VAL A 439 8.26 24.98 1.36
C VAL A 439 7.05 25.88 1.17
N VAL A 440 6.11 25.83 2.10
CA VAL A 440 4.90 26.67 2.08
C VAL A 440 5.07 27.83 3.03
N ASP A 441 4.84 29.06 2.55
CA ASP A 441 4.84 30.26 3.39
C ASP A 441 3.52 30.35 4.18
N ARG A 442 3.62 30.23 5.49
CA ARG A 442 2.51 30.32 6.44
C ARG A 442 2.67 31.50 7.39
N SER A 443 3.38 32.56 6.97
CA SER A 443 3.55 33.79 7.75
C SER A 443 2.22 34.51 8.07
N HIS A 444 1.17 34.21 7.32
CA HIS A 444 -0.19 34.74 7.50
C HIS A 444 -1.04 33.96 8.52
N LEU A 445 -0.49 32.88 9.11
CA LEU A 445 -1.18 32.04 10.11
C LEU A 445 -0.73 32.38 11.53
N PHE A 446 -1.72 32.58 12.40
CA PHE A 446 -1.53 32.86 13.83
C PHE A 446 -2.39 31.93 14.67
N TYR A 447 -1.91 31.59 15.85
CA TYR A 447 -2.62 30.72 16.79
C TYR A 447 -2.79 31.39 18.15
N LEU A 448 -4.01 31.40 18.65
CA LEU A 448 -4.33 31.80 20.01
C LEU A 448 -4.59 30.54 20.83
N ARG A 449 -3.72 30.25 21.79
CA ARG A 449 -3.83 29.05 22.64
C ARG A 449 -4.29 29.40 24.05
N ASN A 450 -4.82 28.42 24.76
CA ASN A 450 -5.38 28.53 26.11
C ASN A 450 -6.57 29.49 26.18
N LEU A 451 -7.40 29.51 25.16
CA LEU A 451 -8.65 30.26 25.19
C LEU A 451 -9.56 29.74 26.31
N PRO A 452 -10.30 30.61 27.00
CA PRO A 452 -11.40 30.20 27.89
C PRO A 452 -12.44 29.39 27.13
N GLN A 453 -13.13 28.44 27.79
CA GLN A 453 -14.10 27.56 27.17
C GLN A 453 -15.32 28.27 26.55
N ASN A 454 -15.63 29.46 27.03
CA ASN A 454 -16.76 30.27 26.56
C ASN A 454 -16.40 31.16 25.36
N VAL A 455 -15.15 31.17 24.90
CA VAL A 455 -14.72 31.98 23.74
C VAL A 455 -15.12 31.30 22.45
N GLY A 456 -15.87 32.00 21.61
CA GLY A 456 -16.31 31.58 20.30
C GLY A 456 -15.56 32.28 19.15
N ILE A 457 -15.89 31.88 17.92
CA ILE A 457 -15.34 32.50 16.71
C ILE A 457 -15.62 34.01 16.66
N SER A 458 -16.78 34.45 17.14
CA SER A 458 -17.19 35.87 17.18
C SER A 458 -16.23 36.71 18.02
N ASP A 459 -15.88 36.20 19.23
CA ASP A 459 -15.01 36.92 20.16
C ASP A 459 -13.60 37.09 19.58
N VAL A 460 -13.07 36.03 18.92
CA VAL A 460 -11.77 36.10 18.23
C VAL A 460 -11.85 37.07 17.03
N LYS A 461 -12.97 37.09 16.32
CA LYS A 461 -13.19 38.00 15.19
C LYS A 461 -13.21 39.46 15.67
N ASP A 462 -13.81 39.75 16.81
CA ASP A 462 -13.84 41.08 17.38
C ASP A 462 -12.45 41.53 17.89
N LEU A 463 -11.66 40.62 18.45
CA LEU A 463 -10.25 40.87 18.72
C LEU A 463 -9.49 41.26 17.45
N CYS A 464 -9.63 40.49 16.36
CA CYS A 464 -8.97 40.76 15.09
C CYS A 464 -9.41 42.11 14.47
N LYS A 465 -10.70 42.44 14.57
CA LYS A 465 -11.21 43.77 14.16
C LYS A 465 -10.58 44.89 14.99
N SER A 466 -10.46 44.72 16.31
CA SER A 466 -9.80 45.71 17.17
C SER A 466 -8.35 45.93 16.79
N CYS A 467 -7.70 44.91 16.22
CA CYS A 467 -6.33 44.98 15.69
C CYS A 467 -6.26 45.49 14.24
N GLN A 468 -7.37 45.81 13.61
CA GLN A 468 -7.46 46.29 12.22
C GLN A 468 -6.82 45.35 11.19
N LEU A 469 -6.98 44.01 11.40
CA LEU A 469 -6.35 43.01 10.55
C LEU A 469 -7.06 42.78 9.20
N GLY A 470 -8.09 43.54 8.89
CA GLY A 470 -8.85 43.37 7.64
C GLY A 470 -9.68 42.09 7.64
N SER A 471 -9.67 41.40 6.50
CA SER A 471 -10.39 40.13 6.35
C SER A 471 -9.61 38.99 6.98
N VAL A 472 -10.26 38.24 7.87
CA VAL A 472 -9.65 37.09 8.56
C VAL A 472 -10.53 35.86 8.51
N GLY A 473 -9.90 34.69 8.28
CA GLY A 473 -10.49 33.38 8.49
C GLY A 473 -10.22 32.91 9.93
N ILE A 474 -11.19 32.33 10.61
CA ILE A 474 -11.03 31.85 11.99
C ILE A 474 -11.60 30.45 12.11
N SER A 475 -10.82 29.55 12.68
CA SER A 475 -11.22 28.17 13.02
C SER A 475 -10.87 27.85 14.47
N LEU A 476 -11.74 27.14 15.18
CA LEU A 476 -11.44 26.64 16.53
C LEU A 476 -10.97 25.19 16.43
N LEU A 477 -9.77 24.92 16.92
CA LEU A 477 -9.08 23.64 16.83
C LEU A 477 -9.15 22.85 18.15
N GLY A 478 -9.03 21.53 18.04
CA GLY A 478 -9.03 20.62 19.18
C GLY A 478 -10.44 20.27 19.69
N ARG A 479 -10.54 19.21 20.49
CA ARG A 479 -11.83 18.76 21.07
C ARG A 479 -12.39 19.74 22.09
N ASP A 480 -11.52 20.40 22.79
CA ASP A 480 -11.84 21.41 23.83
C ASP A 480 -12.04 22.81 23.27
N ARG A 481 -11.78 23.02 21.98
CA ARG A 481 -11.91 24.32 21.28
C ARG A 481 -11.14 25.47 21.93
N ARG A 482 -10.03 25.19 22.61
CA ARG A 482 -9.21 26.17 23.32
C ARG A 482 -8.09 26.76 22.48
N ILE A 483 -8.07 26.46 21.18
CA ILE A 483 -7.10 26.98 20.22
C ILE A 483 -7.88 27.61 19.08
N ALA A 484 -7.60 28.88 18.77
CA ALA A 484 -8.07 29.51 17.54
C ALA A 484 -6.93 29.64 16.54
N GLN A 485 -7.18 29.18 15.34
CA GLN A 485 -6.36 29.46 14.16
C GLN A 485 -6.93 30.70 13.48
N VAL A 486 -6.08 31.70 13.24
CA VAL A 486 -6.42 32.96 12.59
C VAL A 486 -5.61 33.08 11.31
N VAL A 487 -6.31 33.19 10.19
CA VAL A 487 -5.74 33.35 8.86
C VAL A 487 -5.94 34.81 8.43
N VAL A 488 -4.89 35.58 8.32
CA VAL A 488 -4.95 36.96 7.84
C VAL A 488 -4.83 36.97 6.32
N GLN A 489 -5.88 37.41 5.62
CA GLN A 489 -5.94 37.33 4.15
C GLN A 489 -5.06 38.39 3.46
N ASP A 490 -4.87 39.54 4.08
CA ASP A 490 -4.05 40.62 3.52
C ASP A 490 -2.90 41.00 4.47
N MET A 491 -1.72 40.54 4.14
CA MET A 491 -0.48 40.85 4.89
C MET A 491 0.19 42.12 4.43
N SER A 492 -0.35 42.88 3.47
CA SER A 492 0.22 44.13 2.99
C SER A 492 0.03 45.29 3.99
N ILE A 493 -0.96 45.20 4.87
CA ILE A 493 -1.33 46.27 5.81
C ILE A 493 -0.40 46.30 7.02
N HIS A 494 -0.02 45.12 7.54
CA HIS A 494 0.79 45.00 8.74
C HIS A 494 1.88 43.94 8.58
N SER A 495 3.07 44.20 9.16
CA SER A 495 4.10 43.18 9.21
C SER A 495 3.70 42.04 10.16
N PHE A 496 4.26 40.87 9.94
CA PHE A 496 4.08 39.70 10.81
C PHE A 496 4.29 40.04 12.31
N HIS A 497 5.38 40.78 12.62
CA HIS A 497 5.72 41.17 13.99
C HIS A 497 4.69 42.14 14.58
N ASP A 498 4.15 43.05 13.78
CA ASP A 498 3.11 43.98 14.21
C ASP A 498 1.82 43.26 14.56
N ILE A 499 1.44 42.29 13.74
CA ILE A 499 0.22 41.48 14.00
C ILE A 499 0.36 40.73 15.33
N VAL A 500 1.47 40.02 15.55
CA VAL A 500 1.73 39.31 16.81
C VAL A 500 1.69 40.28 18.01
N ARG A 501 2.35 41.45 17.87
CA ARG A 501 2.35 42.46 18.91
C ARG A 501 0.96 43.01 19.22
N MET A 502 0.18 43.36 18.19
CA MET A 502 -1.19 43.86 18.36
C MET A 502 -2.13 42.83 18.98
N LEU A 503 -2.09 41.60 18.50
CA LEU A 503 -2.87 40.53 19.07
C LEU A 503 -2.54 40.27 20.54
N ARG A 504 -1.25 40.29 20.93
CA ARG A 504 -0.82 40.15 22.33
C ARG A 504 -1.26 41.29 23.22
N GLN A 505 -1.14 42.52 22.72
CA GLN A 505 -1.51 43.71 23.48
C GLN A 505 -3.02 43.88 23.69
N ARG A 506 -3.81 43.44 22.72
CA ARG A 506 -5.29 43.63 22.74
C ARG A 506 -6.06 42.40 23.15
N CYS A 507 -5.38 41.26 23.31
CA CYS A 507 -6.02 40.01 23.76
C CYS A 507 -6.64 40.20 25.16
N PRO A 508 -7.96 40.04 25.31
CA PRO A 508 -8.61 40.26 26.61
C PRO A 508 -8.48 39.05 27.54
N TRP A 509 -7.90 37.96 27.10
CA TRP A 509 -7.79 36.71 27.86
C TRP A 509 -6.39 36.58 28.47
N PRO A 510 -6.24 36.66 29.82
CA PRO A 510 -4.91 36.75 30.46
C PRO A 510 -3.98 35.56 30.20
N ASP A 511 -4.55 34.36 30.11
CA ASP A 511 -3.81 33.11 29.93
C ASP A 511 -3.63 32.73 28.44
N CYS A 512 -4.13 33.56 27.54
CA CYS A 512 -4.02 33.30 26.10
C CYS A 512 -2.60 33.59 25.58
N HIS A 513 -2.07 32.64 24.84
CA HIS A 513 -0.79 32.78 24.14
C HIS A 513 -1.03 33.02 22.65
N VAL A 514 -0.36 34.01 22.09
CA VAL A 514 -0.40 34.31 20.65
C VAL A 514 0.89 33.82 20.04
N ASP A 515 0.79 32.84 19.17
CA ASP A 515 1.90 32.21 18.47
C ASP A 515 1.81 32.43 16.94
N SER A 516 2.95 32.54 16.31
CA SER A 516 3.08 32.32 14.86
C SER A 516 2.89 30.86 14.53
N TYR A 517 2.65 30.52 13.26
CA TYR A 517 2.64 29.14 12.79
C TYR A 517 3.91 28.39 13.25
N HIS A 518 5.08 28.95 13.05
CA HIS A 518 6.35 28.31 13.42
C HIS A 518 6.48 28.07 14.94
N SER A 519 6.17 29.09 15.74
CA SER A 519 6.18 28.95 17.20
C SER A 519 5.15 27.93 17.71
N TYR A 520 3.97 27.88 17.08
CA TYR A 520 2.93 26.89 17.40
C TYR A 520 3.41 25.46 17.12
N GLN A 521 4.02 25.22 15.95
CA GLN A 521 4.58 23.92 15.60
C GLN A 521 5.69 23.48 16.55
N GLU A 522 6.60 24.36 16.93
CA GLU A 522 7.62 24.04 17.94
C GLU A 522 7.01 23.62 19.28
N HIS A 523 5.94 24.25 19.69
CA HIS A 523 5.22 23.88 20.91
C HIS A 523 4.55 22.50 20.81
N GLN A 524 3.95 22.18 19.68
CA GLN A 524 3.36 20.86 19.43
C GLN A 524 4.42 19.75 19.50
N LEU A 525 5.60 19.97 18.91
CA LEU A 525 6.73 19.04 18.92
C LEU A 525 7.33 18.82 20.32
N ARG A 526 7.24 19.81 21.23
CA ARG A 526 7.78 19.69 22.60
C ARG A 526 6.83 18.96 23.58
N GLY A 527 5.56 18.81 23.24
CA GLY A 527 4.54 18.21 24.11
C GLY A 527 4.32 18.95 25.45
N PRO A 528 3.37 18.52 26.29
CA PRO A 528 3.03 19.20 27.56
C PRO A 528 4.16 19.24 28.59
N THR A 529 5.21 18.43 28.43
CA THR A 529 6.37 18.33 29.34
C THR A 529 7.57 19.14 28.89
N GLY A 530 7.51 19.88 27.77
CA GLY A 530 8.60 20.72 27.26
C GLY A 530 9.82 19.95 26.71
N LYS A 531 9.75 18.61 26.59
CA LYS A 531 10.83 17.77 26.06
C LYS A 531 10.52 17.33 24.63
N ARG A 532 11.51 17.37 23.74
CA ARG A 532 11.37 16.81 22.39
C ARG A 532 11.17 15.29 22.46
N PRO A 533 10.36 14.68 21.59
CA PRO A 533 10.35 13.24 21.40
C PRO A 533 11.75 12.81 20.93
N GLY A 534 12.56 12.26 21.80
CA GLY A 534 13.96 11.89 21.56
C GLY A 534 14.90 12.21 22.73
N ASP A 535 14.50 13.07 23.66
CA ASP A 535 15.29 13.41 24.85
C ASP A 535 15.17 12.37 25.98
N HIS A 536 14.55 11.23 25.74
CA HIS A 536 14.52 10.14 26.69
C HIS A 536 15.77 9.28 26.60
N VAL A 537 16.65 9.51 27.59
CA VAL A 537 17.61 8.56 28.18
C VAL A 537 18.84 8.25 27.34
N ARG A 538 19.86 9.07 27.51
CA ARG A 538 21.20 8.53 27.62
C ARG A 538 21.53 8.32 29.10
N SER A 539 21.34 7.10 29.59
CA SER A 539 22.09 6.61 30.76
C SER A 539 23.55 6.40 30.34
N PRO A 540 24.51 6.75 31.17
CA PRO A 540 25.92 6.56 30.85
C PRO A 540 26.33 5.13 31.13
N LEU A 541 26.27 4.24 30.14
CA LEU A 541 26.95 2.95 30.19
C LEU A 541 27.52 2.60 28.82
N SER A 542 28.86 2.53 28.82
CA SER A 542 29.78 1.88 27.89
C SER A 542 29.78 2.34 26.41
N ALA A 543 30.87 3.02 26.07
CA ALA A 543 31.35 3.18 24.71
C ALA A 543 31.71 1.80 24.10
N SER A 544 30.87 1.27 23.24
CA SER A 544 31.26 0.28 22.25
C SER A 544 31.05 0.85 20.85
N LYS A 545 32.12 0.87 20.09
CA LYS A 545 32.20 1.38 18.73
C LYS A 545 31.18 0.67 17.85
N ARG A 546 30.21 1.42 17.31
CA ARG A 546 29.36 0.94 16.20
C ARG A 546 30.13 1.10 14.89
N PRO A 547 30.16 0.06 14.03
CA PRO A 547 30.64 0.25 12.67
C PRO A 547 29.60 1.07 11.87
N ARG A 548 30.09 1.99 11.04
CA ARG A 548 29.30 2.70 10.05
C ARG A 548 28.64 1.68 9.12
N ARG A 549 27.33 1.56 9.15
CA ARG A 549 26.57 0.87 8.11
C ARG A 549 26.61 1.74 6.86
N ALA A 550 27.26 1.21 5.83
CA ALA A 550 27.07 1.58 4.45
C ALA A 550 25.60 1.31 4.09
N GLY A 551 25.00 2.17 3.25
CA GLY A 551 23.63 2.04 2.80
C GLY A 551 23.38 0.65 2.19
N ALA A 552 22.49 -0.10 2.80
CA ALA A 552 21.94 -1.29 2.18
C ALA A 552 20.82 -0.82 1.25
N THR A 553 21.16 -0.62 -0.01
CA THR A 553 20.19 -0.82 -1.08
C THR A 553 19.70 -2.25 -0.92
N ALA A 554 18.41 -2.41 -0.61
CA ALA A 554 17.78 -3.71 -0.58
C ALA A 554 17.81 -4.25 -2.02
N ASP A 555 18.77 -5.12 -2.30
CA ASP A 555 18.81 -5.93 -3.52
C ASP A 555 17.59 -6.88 -3.48
N PHE A 556 16.50 -6.47 -4.10
CA PHE A 556 15.34 -7.33 -4.42
C PHE A 556 15.63 -8.27 -5.61
N ALA A 557 16.89 -8.49 -5.93
CA ALA A 557 17.28 -9.36 -7.02
C ALA A 557 17.23 -10.83 -6.62
N THR A 558 16.37 -11.55 -7.31
CA THR A 558 16.35 -12.99 -7.57
C THR A 558 16.16 -13.93 -6.38
N GLN A 559 14.88 -14.30 -6.16
CA GLN A 559 14.54 -15.69 -5.84
C GLN A 559 13.06 -15.95 -6.17
N THR A 560 12.80 -16.85 -7.10
CA THR A 560 11.49 -17.34 -7.54
C THR A 560 11.04 -18.48 -6.65
N PHE A 561 9.79 -18.49 -6.27
CA PHE A 561 9.15 -19.50 -5.41
C PHE A 561 7.91 -20.08 -6.07
N ALA A 562 7.66 -21.36 -6.00
CA ALA A 562 6.55 -22.09 -6.65
C ALA A 562 5.69 -22.96 -5.67
N ILE A 563 4.40 -23.25 -5.89
CA ILE A 563 3.40 -23.89 -5.00
C ILE A 563 2.73 -25.16 -5.52
N PRO A 564 2.24 -26.13 -4.69
CA PRO A 564 1.61 -27.37 -5.10
C PRO A 564 0.09 -27.32 -5.33
N PRO A 565 -0.47 -28.30 -6.07
CA PRO A 565 -1.88 -28.36 -6.36
C PRO A 565 -2.71 -28.75 -5.14
N HIS A 566 -3.87 -28.08 -4.99
CA HIS A 566 -4.91 -28.44 -4.04
C HIS A 566 -5.52 -29.78 -4.38
N ASN A 567 -5.42 -30.75 -3.48
CA ASN A 567 -6.26 -31.93 -3.48
C ASN A 567 -7.67 -31.51 -3.01
N LYS A 568 -8.66 -31.54 -3.91
CA LYS A 568 -10.04 -31.25 -3.60
C LYS A 568 -10.63 -32.41 -2.76
N GLY A 569 -10.64 -32.21 -1.45
CA GLY A 569 -11.50 -33.00 -0.57
C GLY A 569 -12.97 -32.48 -0.64
N PRO A 570 -13.99 -33.34 -0.43
CA PRO A 570 -15.39 -32.94 -0.54
C PRO A 570 -15.77 -31.96 0.57
N VAL A 571 -16.53 -30.93 0.19
CA VAL A 571 -17.12 -29.92 1.08
C VAL A 571 -18.20 -30.58 1.95
N PRO A 572 -18.16 -30.52 3.28
CA PRO A 572 -19.29 -30.89 4.11
C PRO A 572 -20.35 -29.78 4.08
N SER A 573 -21.57 -30.14 3.73
CA SER A 573 -22.74 -29.31 3.95
C SER A 573 -23.04 -29.22 5.45
N SER A 574 -22.94 -28.04 6.03
CA SER A 574 -23.48 -27.73 7.36
C SER A 574 -24.23 -26.41 7.33
N SER A 575 -25.55 -26.55 7.44
CA SER A 575 -26.48 -25.52 7.90
C SER A 575 -26.15 -25.13 9.35
N GLY A 576 -25.80 -23.87 9.61
CA GLY A 576 -25.60 -23.36 10.96
C GLY A 576 -25.49 -21.83 10.95
N GLY A 577 -26.48 -21.19 11.57
CA GLY A 577 -26.71 -19.75 11.55
C GLY A 577 -25.56 -18.92 12.10
N CYS A 578 -25.34 -17.82 11.45
CA CYS A 578 -24.43 -16.76 11.84
C CYS A 578 -25.14 -15.85 12.86
N VAL A 579 -24.64 -15.78 14.09
CA VAL A 579 -25.00 -14.76 15.06
C VAL A 579 -24.04 -13.59 14.86
N LEU A 580 -24.58 -12.46 14.48
CA LEU A 580 -23.92 -11.16 14.47
C LEU A 580 -23.67 -10.69 15.90
N MET A 581 -22.44 -10.44 16.28
CA MET A 581 -22.01 -9.38 17.20
C MET A 581 -20.72 -8.78 16.66
#